data_64adcf989103394631728becd8e789b4
#
_entry.id   64adcf989103394631728becd8e789b4
#
_cell.length_a   1.000
_cell.length_b   1.000
_cell.length_c   1.000
_cell.angle_alpha   90.00
_cell.angle_beta   90.00
_cell.angle_gamma   90.00
#
_symmetry.space_group_name_H-M   'P 1'
#
loop_
_entity.id
_entity.type
_entity.pdbx_description
1 polymer ?
#
loop_
_entity_poly.entity_id
_entity_poly.type
_entity_poly.pdbx_seq_one_letter_code
_entity_poly.pdbx_strand_id
1 'polypeptide(L)'
;MRQADALELVLRYHERAKHHFHRFAPGPGELDWANQPDPFRRYAGAPLARLPILGADEEPRSPAYESAYAPGTVPSVPVTLRALSRLLEYALALSAWKQAGGTRWALRANPSSGNLHPTEGYVLIGADLTTPRPCGA
;
A
#
# COMPACT_ATOMS: atom_id res chain seq x y z
N MET A 1 14.50 -34.23 2.23
CA MET A 1 13.40 -34.30 1.24
C MET A 1 14.04 -34.61 -0.10
N ARG A 2 13.68 -35.75 -0.74
CA ARG A 2 14.22 -36.09 -2.04
C ARG A 2 13.63 -35.20 -3.13
N GLN A 3 14.37 -35.00 -4.22
CA GLN A 3 13.93 -34.10 -5.32
C GLN A 3 12.59 -34.54 -5.94
N ALA A 4 12.36 -35.85 -6.01
CA ALA A 4 11.09 -36.44 -6.46
C ALA A 4 9.91 -36.02 -5.53
N ASP A 5 10.13 -36.03 -4.21
CA ASP A 5 9.11 -35.66 -3.23
C ASP A 5 8.73 -34.17 -3.35
N ALA A 6 9.73 -33.32 -3.68
CA ALA A 6 9.51 -31.89 -3.90
C ALA A 6 8.69 -31.63 -5.16
N LEU A 7 8.97 -32.31 -6.26
CA LEU A 7 8.22 -32.17 -7.51
C LEU A 7 6.76 -32.63 -7.32
N GLU A 8 6.53 -33.76 -6.70
CA GLU A 8 5.17 -34.23 -6.41
C GLU A 8 4.39 -33.24 -5.52
N LEU A 9 5.03 -32.66 -4.51
CA LEU A 9 4.42 -31.64 -3.66
C LEU A 9 3.98 -30.43 -4.48
N VAL A 10 4.84 -29.93 -5.36
CA VAL A 10 4.54 -28.75 -6.21
C VAL A 10 3.38 -29.06 -7.16
N LEU A 11 3.39 -30.20 -7.83
CA LEU A 11 2.32 -30.58 -8.75
C LEU A 11 0.98 -30.76 -8.03
N ARG A 12 0.99 -31.38 -6.87
CA ARG A 12 -0.22 -31.54 -6.03
C ARG A 12 -0.75 -30.19 -5.55
N TYR A 13 0.14 -29.27 -5.15
CA TYR A 13 -0.26 -27.90 -4.77
C TYR A 13 -0.88 -27.17 -5.96
N HIS A 14 -0.25 -27.23 -7.13
CA HIS A 14 -0.75 -26.62 -8.36
C HIS A 14 -2.16 -27.13 -8.70
N GLU A 15 -2.37 -28.45 -8.70
CA GLU A 15 -3.69 -29.03 -8.98
C GLU A 15 -4.76 -28.64 -7.96
N ARG A 16 -4.38 -28.49 -6.69
CA ARG A 16 -5.30 -28.06 -5.64
C ARG A 16 -5.62 -26.57 -5.67
N ALA A 17 -4.65 -25.74 -6.02
CA ALA A 17 -4.75 -24.29 -5.93
C ALA A 17 -5.39 -23.63 -7.16
N LYS A 18 -5.50 -24.34 -8.29
CA LYS A 18 -6.10 -23.78 -9.51
C LYS A 18 -7.61 -23.99 -9.58
N HIS A 19 -8.31 -23.07 -10.27
CA HIS A 19 -9.68 -23.29 -10.68
C HIS A 19 -9.75 -24.27 -11.86
N HIS A 20 -10.66 -25.21 -11.78
CA HIS A 20 -11.01 -26.13 -12.86
C HIS A 20 -12.39 -25.76 -13.41
N PHE A 21 -12.71 -26.21 -14.61
CA PHE A 21 -13.99 -25.97 -15.23
C PHE A 21 -15.19 -26.45 -14.40
N HIS A 22 -15.01 -27.55 -13.69
CA HIS A 22 -16.06 -28.22 -12.88
C HIS A 22 -15.83 -28.06 -11.35
N ARG A 23 -14.75 -27.43 -10.91
CA ARG A 23 -14.40 -27.28 -9.49
C ARG A 23 -13.56 -26.03 -9.26
N PHE A 24 -14.02 -25.16 -8.40
CA PHE A 24 -13.20 -24.02 -7.96
C PHE A 24 -12.10 -24.45 -6.99
N ALA A 25 -11.03 -23.68 -6.96
CA ALA A 25 -10.02 -23.84 -5.92
C ALA A 25 -10.65 -23.66 -4.53
N PRO A 26 -10.18 -24.39 -3.49
CA PRO A 26 -10.64 -24.17 -2.14
C PRO A 26 -10.41 -22.72 -1.69
N GLY A 27 -11.40 -22.11 -1.14
CA GLY A 27 -11.28 -20.81 -0.48
C GLY A 27 -10.66 -20.93 0.93
N PRO A 28 -10.47 -19.80 1.61
CA PRO A 28 -9.91 -19.79 2.98
C PRO A 28 -10.87 -20.34 4.05
N GLY A 29 -12.09 -20.74 3.68
CA GLY A 29 -13.11 -21.14 4.61
C GLY A 29 -13.82 -19.94 5.26
N GLU A 30 -14.29 -20.12 6.48
CA GLU A 30 -14.86 -19.04 7.27
C GLU A 30 -13.77 -18.11 7.77
N LEU A 31 -14.00 -16.80 7.64
CA LEU A 31 -13.09 -15.77 8.15
C LEU A 31 -13.50 -15.39 9.57
N ASP A 32 -12.56 -15.37 10.46
CA ASP A 32 -12.75 -14.84 11.82
C ASP A 32 -12.74 -13.32 11.80
N TRP A 33 -13.91 -12.74 11.55
CA TRP A 33 -14.09 -11.29 11.47
C TRP A 33 -13.83 -10.59 12.81
N ALA A 34 -13.98 -11.29 13.93
CA ALA A 34 -13.74 -10.71 15.25
C ALA A 34 -12.25 -10.42 15.49
N ASN A 35 -11.38 -11.22 14.86
CA ASN A 35 -9.93 -11.07 14.94
C ASN A 35 -9.33 -10.36 13.70
N GLN A 36 -10.15 -9.77 12.85
CA GLN A 36 -9.65 -9.00 11.72
C GLN A 36 -8.80 -7.82 12.22
N PRO A 37 -7.57 -7.65 11.73
CA PRO A 37 -6.74 -6.51 12.12
C PRO A 37 -7.40 -5.18 11.76
N ASP A 38 -7.27 -4.18 12.64
CA ASP A 38 -7.69 -2.82 12.32
C ASP A 38 -6.82 -2.25 11.18
N PRO A 39 -7.39 -1.93 10.01
CA PRO A 39 -6.65 -1.36 8.89
C PRO A 39 -6.13 0.07 9.18
N PHE A 40 -6.61 0.72 10.23
CA PHE A 40 -6.19 2.04 10.67
C PHE A 40 -5.33 1.95 11.93
N ARG A 41 -4.26 1.19 11.85
CA ARG A 41 -3.36 0.95 12.98
C ARG A 41 -2.90 2.23 13.65
N ARG A 42 -2.89 2.21 14.98
CA ARG A 42 -2.42 3.31 15.81
C ARG A 42 -1.47 2.77 16.88
N TYR A 43 -0.46 3.54 17.20
CA TYR A 43 0.50 3.19 18.25
C TYR A 43 0.13 3.96 19.52
N ALA A 44 -0.19 3.24 20.59
CA ALA A 44 -0.51 3.84 21.87
C ALA A 44 0.68 4.67 22.39
N GLY A 45 0.42 5.89 22.83
CA GLY A 45 1.45 6.77 23.37
C GLY A 45 2.30 7.50 22.31
N ALA A 46 2.19 7.17 21.03
CA ALA A 46 2.89 7.90 19.98
C ALA A 46 2.18 9.23 19.68
N PRO A 47 2.92 10.35 19.54
CA PRO A 47 2.33 11.61 19.12
C PRO A 47 1.75 11.51 17.70
N LEU A 48 0.59 12.10 17.48
CA LEU A 48 -0.07 12.14 16.19
C LEU A 48 0.33 13.39 15.41
N ALA A 49 1.00 13.20 14.29
CA ALA A 49 1.23 14.28 13.32
C ALA A 49 0.18 14.22 12.21
N ARG A 50 -0.60 15.29 12.04
CA ARG A 50 -1.55 15.39 10.93
C ARG A 50 -0.82 15.87 9.68
N LEU A 51 -0.95 15.09 8.60
CA LEU A 51 -0.42 15.48 7.30
C LEU A 51 -1.50 16.26 6.54
N PRO A 52 -1.13 17.39 5.88
CA PRO A 52 -2.07 18.12 5.05
C PRO A 52 -2.46 17.30 3.81
N ILE A 53 -3.75 17.23 3.51
CA ILE A 53 -4.23 16.65 2.25
C ILE A 53 -3.92 17.63 1.10
N LEU A 54 -3.57 17.10 -0.07
CA LEU A 54 -3.30 17.91 -1.25
C LEU A 54 -4.58 18.52 -1.80
N GLY A 55 -4.52 19.78 -2.20
CA GLY A 55 -5.56 20.40 -3.01
C GLY A 55 -5.46 19.95 -4.48
N ALA A 56 -6.55 20.06 -5.22
CA ALA A 56 -6.60 19.68 -6.63
C ALA A 56 -5.61 20.48 -7.52
N ASP A 57 -5.25 21.67 -7.09
CA ASP A 57 -4.25 22.55 -7.73
C ASP A 57 -2.80 22.12 -7.45
N GLU A 58 -2.60 21.29 -6.44
CA GLU A 58 -1.30 20.79 -6.03
C GLU A 58 -0.96 19.41 -6.61
N GLU A 59 -1.86 18.83 -7.38
CA GLU A 59 -1.62 17.56 -8.08
C GLU A 59 -0.44 17.70 -9.05
N PRO A 60 0.54 16.77 -8.99
CA PRO A 60 1.67 16.81 -9.90
C PRO A 60 1.19 16.57 -11.34
N ARG A 61 1.49 17.51 -12.23
CA ARG A 61 1.16 17.42 -13.66
C ARG A 61 2.35 17.04 -14.53
N SER A 62 3.52 16.91 -13.94
CA SER A 62 4.77 16.54 -14.61
C SER A 62 5.67 15.74 -13.68
N PRO A 63 6.57 14.93 -14.24
CA PRO A 63 6.72 14.61 -15.65
C PRO A 63 5.55 13.76 -16.18
N ALA A 64 5.44 13.65 -17.52
CA ALA A 64 4.55 12.67 -18.14
C ALA A 64 4.96 11.24 -17.72
N TYR A 65 4.02 10.30 -17.70
CA TYR A 65 4.25 8.94 -17.20
C TYR A 65 5.44 8.26 -17.86
N GLU A 66 5.56 8.33 -19.17
CA GLU A 66 6.65 7.72 -19.94
C GLU A 66 8.01 8.36 -19.59
N SER A 67 8.03 9.65 -19.32
CA SER A 67 9.25 10.38 -18.96
C SER A 67 9.74 10.04 -17.56
N ALA A 68 8.85 9.61 -16.66
CA ALA A 68 9.22 9.28 -15.28
C ALA A 68 10.23 8.13 -15.18
N TYR A 69 10.34 7.29 -16.20
CA TYR A 69 11.29 6.19 -16.28
C TYR A 69 12.66 6.57 -16.86
N ALA A 70 12.79 7.74 -17.44
CA ALA A 70 14.05 8.19 -18.00
C ALA A 70 14.92 8.84 -16.90
N PRO A 71 16.20 8.48 -16.77
CA PRO A 71 17.08 9.09 -15.79
C PRO A 71 17.15 10.61 -15.90
N GLY A 72 17.06 11.30 -14.76
CA GLY A 72 17.20 12.77 -14.71
C GLY A 72 15.99 13.60 -15.13
N THR A 73 14.89 12.97 -15.55
CA THR A 73 13.68 13.69 -15.96
C THR A 73 12.81 14.14 -14.79
N VAL A 74 12.92 13.48 -13.64
CA VAL A 74 12.21 13.84 -12.42
C VAL A 74 13.15 14.69 -11.56
N PRO A 75 12.90 15.99 -11.39
CA PRO A 75 13.72 16.83 -10.53
C PRO A 75 13.57 16.43 -9.07
N SER A 76 14.66 16.51 -8.31
CA SER A 76 14.60 16.35 -6.86
C SER A 76 13.84 17.52 -6.23
N VAL A 77 13.10 17.22 -5.16
CA VAL A 77 12.40 18.24 -4.38
C VAL A 77 12.90 18.23 -2.93
N PRO A 78 12.90 19.37 -2.23
CA PRO A 78 13.26 19.42 -0.81
C PRO A 78 12.35 18.49 0.01
N VAL A 79 12.92 17.84 1.02
CA VAL A 79 12.15 17.05 1.99
C VAL A 79 11.43 18.02 2.93
N THR A 80 10.15 18.21 2.71
CA THR A 80 9.27 19.04 3.52
C THR A 80 8.08 18.23 4.00
N LEU A 81 7.36 18.74 4.99
CA LEU A 81 6.10 18.10 5.43
C LEU A 81 5.11 17.95 4.27
N ARG A 82 5.07 18.91 3.36
CA ARG A 82 4.20 18.87 2.18
C ARG A 82 4.62 17.80 1.18
N ALA A 83 5.93 17.67 0.92
CA ALA A 83 6.46 16.62 0.05
C ALA A 83 6.20 15.23 0.64
N LEU A 84 6.38 15.08 1.96
CA LEU A 84 6.07 13.84 2.67
C LEU A 84 4.57 13.52 2.62
N SER A 85 3.71 14.50 2.81
CA SER A 85 2.25 14.32 2.69
C SER A 85 1.88 13.80 1.31
N ARG A 86 2.44 14.40 0.26
CA ARG A 86 2.22 13.97 -1.14
C ARG A 86 2.65 12.51 -1.35
N LEU A 87 3.85 12.16 -0.90
CA LEU A 87 4.35 10.79 -1.01
C LEU A 87 3.41 9.79 -0.33
N LEU A 88 3.00 10.06 0.89
CA LEU A 88 2.15 9.14 1.66
C LEU A 88 0.71 9.11 1.16
N GLU A 89 0.19 10.24 0.66
CA GLU A 89 -1.15 10.30 0.07
C GLU A 89 -1.24 9.42 -1.18
N TYR A 90 -0.30 9.53 -2.11
CA TYR A 90 -0.31 8.70 -3.32
C TYR A 90 0.10 7.24 -3.08
N ALA A 91 0.87 6.96 -2.04
CA ALA A 91 1.32 5.60 -1.76
C ALA A 91 0.36 4.80 -0.85
N LEU A 92 -0.22 5.41 0.17
CA LEU A 92 -0.85 4.68 1.27
C LEU A 92 -2.21 5.23 1.72
N ALA A 93 -2.61 6.42 1.25
CA ALA A 93 -3.80 7.07 1.77
C ALA A 93 -5.09 6.32 1.42
N LEU A 94 -6.12 6.64 2.17
CA LEU A 94 -7.49 6.25 1.88
C LEU A 94 -7.93 6.88 0.55
N SER A 95 -8.29 6.05 -0.42
CA SER A 95 -8.70 6.50 -1.76
C SER A 95 -10.21 6.57 -1.91
N ALA A 96 -10.94 5.64 -1.30
CA ALA A 96 -12.40 5.60 -1.40
C ALA A 96 -13.02 4.75 -0.29
N TRP A 97 -14.33 4.88 -0.16
CA TRP A 97 -15.17 3.96 0.60
C TRP A 97 -16.12 3.22 -0.34
N LYS A 98 -16.27 1.92 -0.13
CA LYS A 98 -17.31 1.11 -0.77
C LYS A 98 -18.32 0.62 0.26
N GLN A 99 -19.54 0.39 -0.20
CA GLN A 99 -20.62 -0.17 0.62
C GLN A 99 -21.46 -1.12 -0.22
N ALA A 100 -21.78 -2.28 0.33
CA ALA A 100 -22.71 -3.22 -0.24
C ALA A 100 -23.36 -4.04 0.88
N GLY A 101 -24.66 -4.31 0.77
CA GLY A 101 -25.40 -5.17 1.70
C GLY A 101 -25.27 -4.80 3.18
N GLY A 102 -25.15 -3.51 3.50
CA GLY A 102 -24.94 -3.05 4.89
C GLY A 102 -23.49 -3.05 5.38
N THR A 103 -22.58 -3.67 4.65
CA THR A 103 -21.15 -3.66 4.96
C THR A 103 -20.45 -2.50 4.27
N ARG A 104 -19.60 -1.79 5.01
CA ARG A 104 -18.79 -0.67 4.49
C ARG A 104 -17.31 -0.95 4.72
N TRP A 105 -16.47 -0.70 3.70
CA TRP A 105 -15.03 -0.91 3.80
C TRP A 105 -14.26 0.19 3.07
N ALA A 106 -13.04 0.44 3.57
CA ALA A 106 -12.13 1.43 3.03
C ALA A 106 -11.26 0.83 1.93
N LEU A 107 -10.97 1.62 0.90
CA LEU A 107 -9.95 1.33 -0.10
C LEU A 107 -8.78 2.29 0.11
N ARG A 108 -7.57 1.80 -0.16
CA ARG A 108 -6.34 2.60 -0.10
C ARG A 108 -5.67 2.68 -1.47
N ALA A 109 -4.74 3.62 -1.61
CA ALA A 109 -3.91 3.75 -2.80
C ALA A 109 -3.12 2.46 -3.08
N ASN A 110 -2.58 1.81 -2.06
CA ASN A 110 -2.00 0.47 -2.15
C ASN A 110 -3.11 -0.59 -2.01
N PRO A 111 -3.39 -1.38 -3.05
CA PRO A 111 -4.45 -2.40 -3.00
C PRO A 111 -4.09 -3.53 -2.04
N SER A 112 -5.11 -4.18 -1.48
CA SER A 112 -4.95 -5.31 -0.58
C SER A 112 -6.00 -6.38 -0.86
N SER A 113 -5.56 -7.62 -1.05
CA SER A 113 -6.47 -8.76 -1.14
C SER A 113 -7.20 -8.97 0.20
N GLY A 114 -8.51 -9.18 0.13
CA GLY A 114 -9.33 -9.31 1.34
C GLY A 114 -9.48 -8.03 2.16
N ASN A 115 -8.99 -6.90 1.67
CA ASN A 115 -9.02 -5.60 2.36
C ASN A 115 -8.33 -5.61 3.75
N LEU A 116 -7.33 -6.44 3.94
CA LEU A 116 -6.62 -6.61 5.21
C LEU A 116 -5.56 -5.54 5.48
N HIS A 117 -5.09 -4.85 4.45
CA HIS A 117 -4.12 -3.75 4.49
C HIS A 117 -2.87 -4.04 5.36
N PRO A 118 -2.12 -5.13 5.09
CA PRO A 118 -0.97 -5.50 5.90
C PRO A 118 0.25 -4.58 5.70
N THR A 119 0.25 -3.81 4.61
CA THR A 119 1.37 -2.92 4.27
C THR A 119 1.34 -1.68 5.15
N GLU A 120 2.46 -1.42 5.82
CA GLU A 120 2.69 -0.23 6.62
C GLU A 120 3.87 0.55 6.04
N GLY A 121 3.79 1.88 6.04
CA GLY A 121 4.85 2.76 5.61
C GLY A 121 5.55 3.41 6.80
N TYR A 122 6.88 3.35 6.81
CA TYR A 122 7.72 4.01 7.80
C TYR A 122 8.69 4.93 7.09
N VAL A 123 8.88 6.14 7.61
CA VAL A 123 9.83 7.10 7.07
C VAL A 123 10.79 7.51 8.18
N LEU A 124 12.08 7.32 7.95
CA LEU A 124 13.15 7.80 8.83
C LEU A 124 13.70 9.10 8.24
N ILE A 125 13.62 10.17 9.01
CA ILE A 125 14.05 11.50 8.58
C ILE A 125 15.13 11.99 9.52
N GLY A 126 16.32 12.20 8.99
CA GLY A 126 17.49 12.69 9.75
C GLY A 126 17.56 14.21 9.91
N ALA A 127 16.53 14.94 9.49
CA ALA A 127 16.48 16.40 9.52
C ALA A 127 15.14 16.93 10.00
N ASP A 128 15.13 18.12 10.55
CA ASP A 128 13.90 18.85 10.87
C ASP A 128 13.16 19.21 9.58
N LEU A 129 11.90 18.77 9.45
CA LEU A 129 11.06 19.05 8.30
C LEU A 129 10.61 20.50 8.20
N THR A 130 10.81 21.29 9.25
CA THR A 130 10.47 22.71 9.27
C THR A 130 11.49 23.55 8.51
N THR A 131 12.69 23.04 8.31
CA THR A 131 13.77 23.76 7.61
C THR A 131 14.01 23.12 6.24
N PRO A 132 13.67 23.78 5.12
CA PRO A 132 14.00 23.28 3.79
C PRO A 132 15.50 23.12 3.65
N ARG A 133 15.99 21.90 3.40
CA ARG A 133 17.40 21.67 3.03
C ARG A 133 17.51 21.66 1.51
N PRO A 134 18.46 22.40 0.92
CA PRO A 134 18.72 22.29 -0.49
C PRO A 134 19.22 20.85 -0.80
N CYS A 135 18.69 20.26 -1.86
CA CYS A 135 19.19 19.00 -2.38
C CYS A 135 20.59 19.22 -2.94
N GLY A 136 21.58 18.53 -2.39
CA GLY A 136 22.95 18.53 -2.91
C GLY A 136 23.93 19.41 -2.10
N ALA A 137 24.21 19.01 -0.89
CA ALA A 137 25.45 19.33 -0.18
C ALA A 137 26.14 18.02 0.18
#